data_544118beea308ca8f7d1acac4a27492f
#
_entry.id   544118beea308ca8f7d1acac4a27492f
#
_cell.length_a   1.000
_cell.length_b   1.000
_cell.length_c   1.000
_cell.angle_alpha   90.00
_cell.angle_beta   90.00
_cell.angle_gamma   90.00
#
_symmetry.space_group_name_H-M   'P 1'
#
loop_
_entity.id
_entity.type
_entity.pdbx_description
1 polymer ?
#
loop_
_entity_poly.entity_id
_entity_poly.type
_entity_poly.pdbx_seq_one_letter_code
_entity_poly.pdbx_strand_id
1 'polypeptide(L)'
;MGSEMCIRDRAYLGPAFSYDGENYDKRSFSEIEEVEFRTSTSGGWISMIQHYFLTSLLPNQSSNSLLQGKKNKNDGSFSVGFVEETKKVAPGTSIKNEYSAYSGPKIKGNLDLMHPKLGLAIDYGFLYWIGQPIFWVMNLINQAISSWGWSIVLVTVLIKIFLWPLSYVAYKNMGKMRQLQPK
;
A
#
# COMPACT_ATOMS: atom_id res chain seq x y z
N MET A 1 -24.13 -15.32 5.00
CA MET A 1 -22.81 -15.98 5.05
C MET A 1 -22.22 -16.13 3.64
N GLY A 2 -22.05 -15.08 2.88
CA GLY A 2 -21.58 -15.16 1.48
C GLY A 2 -20.81 -13.96 0.95
N SER A 3 -20.59 -12.92 1.74
CA SER A 3 -19.97 -11.68 1.24
C SER A 3 -18.52 -11.45 1.68
N GLU A 4 -17.99 -12.24 2.62
CA GLU A 4 -16.64 -12.02 3.15
C GLU A 4 -15.51 -12.57 2.26
N MET A 5 -15.82 -13.50 1.36
CA MET A 5 -14.80 -14.11 0.49
C MET A 5 -14.28 -13.18 -0.61
N CYS A 6 -15.07 -12.17 -1.00
CA CYS A 6 -14.67 -11.18 -2.02
C CYS A 6 -13.90 -9.97 -1.48
N ILE A 7 -13.90 -9.73 -0.17
CA ILE A 7 -13.28 -8.54 0.45
C ILE A 7 -11.76 -8.68 0.55
N ARG A 8 -11.24 -9.91 0.61
CA ARG A 8 -9.81 -10.19 0.79
C ARG A 8 -8.96 -9.98 -0.47
N ASP A 9 -9.60 -9.89 -1.63
CA ASP A 9 -8.91 -9.78 -2.94
C ASP A 9 -8.93 -8.36 -3.53
N ARG A 10 -9.50 -7.39 -2.82
CA ARG A 10 -9.49 -5.98 -3.25
C ARG A 10 -8.27 -5.27 -2.69
N ALA A 11 -7.60 -4.48 -3.53
CA ALA A 11 -6.58 -3.55 -3.08
C ALA A 11 -7.12 -2.69 -1.94
N TYR A 12 -6.33 -2.53 -0.88
CA TYR A 12 -6.74 -1.74 0.27
C TYR A 12 -7.07 -0.30 -0.14
N LEU A 13 -8.25 0.16 0.28
CA LEU A 13 -8.75 1.52 0.11
C LEU A 13 -9.10 2.06 1.48
N GLY A 14 -8.41 3.09 1.92
CA GLY A 14 -8.68 3.67 3.23
C GLY A 14 -7.48 4.36 3.85
N PRO A 15 -7.62 4.83 5.07
CA PRO A 15 -6.56 5.48 5.81
C PRO A 15 -5.53 4.48 6.32
N ALA A 16 -4.26 4.87 6.21
CA ALA A 16 -3.14 4.14 6.76
C ALA A 16 -2.22 5.08 7.54
N PHE A 17 -1.60 4.55 8.56
CA PHE A 17 -0.79 5.28 9.52
C PHE A 17 0.55 4.59 9.71
N SER A 18 1.58 5.39 10.00
CA SER A 18 2.86 4.91 10.50
C SER A 18 3.23 5.71 11.73
N TYR A 19 3.56 5.02 12.81
CA TYR A 19 3.91 5.62 14.09
C TYR A 19 4.98 4.79 14.81
N ASP A 20 5.44 5.27 15.95
CA ASP A 20 6.45 4.56 16.73
C ASP A 20 5.93 3.17 17.16
N GLY A 21 6.67 2.13 16.76
CA GLY A 21 6.31 0.73 16.99
C GLY A 21 5.60 0.06 15.82
N GLU A 22 4.89 0.80 14.97
CA GLU A 22 4.17 0.27 13.81
C GLU A 22 4.55 0.98 12.51
N ASN A 23 5.17 0.23 11.62
CA ASN A 23 5.64 0.79 10.34
C ASN A 23 4.50 1.05 9.34
N TYR A 24 3.42 0.28 9.46
CA TYR A 24 2.28 0.35 8.55
C TYR A 24 1.04 -0.26 9.19
N ASP A 25 0.14 0.58 9.70
CA ASP A 25 -1.14 0.21 10.29
C ASP A 25 -2.29 0.64 9.37
N LYS A 26 -3.07 -0.33 8.93
CA LYS A 26 -4.25 -0.14 8.09
C LYS A 26 -5.49 -0.08 8.97
N ARG A 27 -6.29 0.96 8.82
CA ARG A 27 -7.56 1.10 9.51
C ARG A 27 -8.69 1.21 8.51
N SER A 28 -9.62 0.27 8.55
CA SER A 28 -10.81 0.35 7.71
C SER A 28 -11.70 1.54 8.12
N PHE A 29 -12.51 2.01 7.19
CA PHE A 29 -13.46 3.09 7.50
C PHE A 29 -14.44 2.70 8.61
N SER A 30 -14.85 1.42 8.66
CA SER A 30 -15.71 0.89 9.73
C SER A 30 -15.04 0.92 11.10
N GLU A 31 -13.76 0.59 11.19
CA GLU A 31 -13.02 0.67 12.46
C GLU A 31 -12.90 2.10 12.96
N ILE A 32 -12.66 3.08 12.07
CA ILE A 32 -12.58 4.50 12.46
C ILE A 32 -13.96 5.06 12.81
N GLU A 33 -15.04 4.51 12.24
CA GLU A 33 -16.40 4.87 12.59
C GLU A 33 -16.77 4.42 14.01
N GLU A 34 -16.35 3.21 14.38
CA GLU A 34 -16.61 2.65 15.72
C GLU A 34 -15.74 3.32 16.78
N VAL A 35 -14.45 3.52 16.50
CA VAL A 35 -13.49 4.11 17.42
C VAL A 35 -12.58 5.08 16.67
N GLU A 36 -12.60 6.35 17.10
CA GLU A 36 -11.67 7.35 16.56
C GLU A 36 -10.22 6.89 16.79
N PHE A 37 -9.44 6.87 15.72
CA PHE A 37 -8.01 6.56 15.83
C PHE A 37 -7.25 7.76 16.36
N ARG A 38 -6.48 7.57 17.43
CA ARG A 38 -5.60 8.59 18.00
C ARG A 38 -4.33 7.95 18.53
N THR A 39 -3.18 8.38 18.05
CA THR A 39 -1.88 7.89 18.50
C THR A 39 -0.84 9.00 18.45
N SER A 40 -0.07 9.17 19.52
CA SER A 40 1.07 10.08 19.55
C SER A 40 2.30 9.42 18.95
N THR A 41 3.05 10.15 18.15
CA THR A 41 4.28 9.67 17.52
C THR A 41 5.30 10.79 17.36
N SER A 42 6.57 10.42 17.39
CA SER A 42 7.68 11.30 17.02
C SER A 42 8.10 10.96 15.59
N GLY A 43 7.47 11.63 14.62
CA GLY A 43 7.63 11.31 13.21
C GLY A 43 6.49 10.45 12.64
N GLY A 44 6.77 9.68 11.60
CA GLY A 44 5.77 8.85 10.93
C GLY A 44 5.05 9.57 9.79
N TRP A 45 3.95 8.99 9.34
CA TRP A 45 3.14 9.54 8.26
C TRP A 45 1.69 9.07 8.35
N ILE A 46 0.82 9.82 7.71
CA ILE A 46 -0.59 9.48 7.50
C ILE A 46 -0.87 9.49 6.02
N SER A 47 -1.59 8.48 5.53
CA SER A 47 -2.00 8.42 4.13
C SER A 47 -3.47 8.06 3.99
N MET A 48 -4.11 8.67 3.01
CA MET A 48 -5.36 8.18 2.44
C MET A 48 -5.01 7.44 1.15
N ILE A 49 -5.23 6.13 1.16
CA ILE A 49 -4.85 5.23 0.08
C ILE A 49 -6.04 4.95 -0.83
N GLN A 50 -5.87 5.19 -2.12
CA GLN A 50 -6.78 4.81 -3.19
C GLN A 50 -6.16 3.70 -4.06
N HIS A 51 -6.86 3.27 -5.10
CA HIS A 51 -6.40 2.15 -5.93
C HIS A 51 -5.02 2.40 -6.57
N TYR A 52 -4.84 3.51 -7.26
CA TYR A 52 -3.59 3.87 -7.95
C TYR A 52 -2.88 5.08 -7.35
N PHE A 53 -3.56 5.86 -6.54
CA PHE A 53 -3.07 7.10 -5.97
C PHE A 53 -3.06 7.03 -4.46
N LEU A 54 -2.27 7.88 -3.85
CA LEU A 54 -2.35 8.14 -2.43
C LEU A 54 -2.08 9.62 -2.14
N THR A 55 -2.63 10.08 -1.04
CA THR A 55 -2.30 11.39 -0.47
C THR A 55 -1.76 11.15 0.92
N SER A 56 -0.55 11.60 1.18
CA SER A 56 0.15 11.44 2.45
C SER A 56 0.52 12.77 3.05
N LEU A 57 0.41 12.86 4.35
CA LEU A 57 0.89 13.96 5.16
C LEU A 57 1.99 13.45 6.08
N LEU A 58 3.10 14.15 6.10
CA LEU A 58 4.27 13.83 6.92
C LEU A 58 4.50 15.01 7.87
N PRO A 59 4.19 14.87 9.16
CA PRO A 59 4.53 15.86 10.16
C PRO A 59 6.04 15.99 10.29
N ASN A 60 6.50 17.02 10.96
CA ASN A 60 7.92 17.18 11.27
C ASN A 60 8.42 15.96 12.05
N GLN A 61 9.44 15.29 11.52
CA GLN A 61 10.00 14.05 12.09
C GLN A 61 10.70 14.26 13.44
N SER A 62 10.93 15.51 13.83
CA SER A 62 11.60 15.87 15.09
C SER A 62 10.63 16.35 16.18
N SER A 63 9.33 16.42 15.90
CA SER A 63 8.32 16.87 16.87
C SER A 63 7.29 15.79 17.15
N ASN A 64 6.82 15.77 18.39
CA ASN A 64 5.70 14.90 18.75
C ASN A 64 4.42 15.42 18.09
N SER A 65 3.73 14.53 17.42
CA SER A 65 2.47 14.80 16.75
C SER A 65 1.44 13.75 17.13
N LEU A 66 0.20 14.17 17.31
CA LEU A 66 -0.92 13.27 17.52
C LEU A 66 -1.54 12.96 16.15
N LEU A 67 -1.38 11.75 15.68
CA LEU A 67 -2.07 11.26 14.49
C LEU A 67 -3.53 10.97 14.84
N GLN A 68 -4.45 11.40 13.99
CA GLN A 68 -5.87 11.13 14.21
C GLN A 68 -6.60 10.78 12.91
N GLY A 69 -7.54 9.85 13.05
CA GLY A 69 -8.52 9.51 12.02
C GLY A 69 -9.91 9.54 12.63
N LYS A 70 -10.83 10.28 12.04
CA LYS A 70 -12.20 10.42 12.56
C LYS A 70 -13.23 10.50 11.45
N LYS A 71 -14.46 10.07 11.75
CA LYS A 71 -15.65 10.35 10.93
C LYS A 71 -16.25 11.69 11.32
N ASN A 72 -16.50 12.54 10.35
CA ASN A 72 -17.21 13.79 10.57
C ASN A 72 -18.71 13.51 10.74
N LYS A 73 -19.29 13.96 11.85
CA LYS A 73 -20.70 13.73 12.16
C LYS A 73 -21.67 14.50 11.27
N ASN A 74 -21.23 15.60 10.65
CA ASN A 74 -22.11 16.48 9.89
C ASN A 74 -22.38 16.00 8.47
N ASP A 75 -21.38 15.45 7.80
CA ASP A 75 -21.44 15.05 6.38
C ASP A 75 -21.09 13.58 6.16
N GLY A 76 -20.76 12.84 7.23
CA GLY A 76 -20.36 11.43 7.13
C GLY A 76 -19.00 11.20 6.48
N SER A 77 -18.25 12.25 6.15
CA SER A 77 -16.90 12.12 5.56
C SER A 77 -15.88 11.64 6.60
N PHE A 78 -14.84 10.95 6.10
CA PHE A 78 -13.71 10.55 6.92
C PHE A 78 -12.56 11.54 6.73
N SER A 79 -11.99 12.01 7.83
CA SER A 79 -10.81 12.87 7.83
C SER A 79 -9.67 12.24 8.59
N VAL A 80 -8.49 12.34 8.01
CA VAL A 80 -7.23 11.93 8.64
C VAL A 80 -6.29 13.13 8.69
N GLY A 81 -5.54 13.24 9.75
CA GLY A 81 -4.65 14.38 9.95
C GLY A 81 -3.76 14.20 11.16
N PHE A 82 -2.94 15.18 11.42
CA PHE A 82 -2.14 15.23 12.64
C PHE A 82 -2.34 16.57 13.36
N VAL A 83 -2.14 16.53 14.65
CA VAL A 83 -2.18 17.70 15.54
C VAL A 83 -0.83 17.80 16.21
N GLU A 84 -0.16 18.93 16.06
CA GLU A 84 1.06 19.23 16.78
C GLU A 84 0.76 19.80 18.18
N GLU A 85 1.73 19.71 19.06
CA GLU A 85 1.62 20.31 20.39
C GLU A 85 1.44 21.83 20.28
N THR A 86 0.58 22.37 21.16
CA THR A 86 0.31 23.80 21.21
C THR A 86 1.56 24.58 21.63
N LYS A 87 2.06 25.43 20.74
CA LYS A 87 3.20 26.30 21.00
C LYS A 87 2.69 27.71 21.30
N LYS A 88 3.16 28.33 22.39
CA LYS A 88 2.86 29.71 22.71
C LYS A 88 3.81 30.61 21.91
N VAL A 89 3.25 31.55 21.14
CA VAL A 89 4.02 32.51 20.35
C VAL A 89 3.92 33.87 21.07
N ALA A 90 5.07 34.45 21.47
CA ALA A 90 5.11 35.74 22.05
C ALA A 90 4.82 36.86 21.03
N PRO A 91 4.25 37.99 21.41
CA PRO A 91 4.04 39.11 20.48
C PRO A 91 5.33 39.55 19.82
N GLY A 92 5.30 39.73 18.49
CA GLY A 92 6.47 40.09 17.67
C GLY A 92 7.43 38.95 17.30
N THR A 93 7.13 37.69 17.70
CA THR A 93 7.89 36.51 17.28
C THR A 93 7.10 35.67 16.30
N SER A 94 7.79 34.88 15.46
CA SER A 94 7.18 33.93 14.53
C SER A 94 7.72 32.53 14.79
N ILE A 95 6.86 31.52 14.64
CA ILE A 95 7.26 30.11 14.69
C ILE A 95 7.04 29.57 13.28
N LYS A 96 8.03 28.86 12.73
CA LYS A 96 7.94 28.16 11.46
C LYS A 96 7.72 26.68 11.74
N ASN A 97 6.62 26.14 11.26
CA ASN A 97 6.38 24.70 11.23
C ASN A 97 6.58 24.19 9.81
N GLU A 98 7.31 23.10 9.67
CA GLU A 98 7.56 22.45 8.39
C GLU A 98 6.92 21.08 8.36
N TYR A 99 6.17 20.80 7.34
CA TYR A 99 5.58 19.49 7.06
C TYR A 99 5.62 19.25 5.57
N SER A 100 5.65 17.95 5.21
CA SER A 100 5.66 17.54 3.80
C SER A 100 4.34 16.89 3.45
N ALA A 101 3.89 17.10 2.22
CA ALA A 101 2.72 16.44 1.68
C ALA A 101 3.05 15.82 0.33
N TYR A 102 2.56 14.63 0.08
CA TYR A 102 2.65 13.95 -1.20
C TYR A 102 1.24 13.62 -1.68
N SER A 103 0.91 13.99 -2.89
CA SER A 103 -0.31 13.55 -3.56
C SER A 103 0.03 13.12 -4.98
N GLY A 104 -0.16 11.86 -5.29
CA GLY A 104 0.25 11.33 -6.58
C GLY A 104 0.11 9.81 -6.69
N PRO A 105 0.60 9.24 -7.82
CA PRO A 105 0.55 7.81 -8.05
C PRO A 105 1.46 7.04 -7.08
N LYS A 106 1.09 5.80 -6.79
CA LYS A 106 1.85 4.90 -5.91
C LYS A 106 3.10 4.35 -6.63
N ILE A 107 4.09 5.20 -6.84
CA ILE A 107 5.38 4.81 -7.42
C ILE A 107 6.39 4.68 -6.30
N LYS A 108 6.91 3.45 -6.09
CA LYS A 108 7.81 3.14 -4.98
C LYS A 108 8.99 4.11 -4.87
N GLY A 109 9.68 4.39 -5.98
CA GLY A 109 10.82 5.31 -5.97
C GLY A 109 10.48 6.70 -5.44
N ASN A 110 9.32 7.25 -5.79
CA ASN A 110 8.89 8.56 -5.32
C ASN A 110 8.51 8.55 -3.84
N LEU A 111 7.88 7.47 -3.38
CA LEU A 111 7.45 7.32 -1.99
C LEU A 111 8.65 7.13 -1.05
N ASP A 112 9.63 6.33 -1.45
CA ASP A 112 10.86 6.10 -0.68
C ASP A 112 11.71 7.36 -0.54
N LEU A 113 11.64 8.29 -1.52
CA LEU A 113 12.29 9.60 -1.44
C LEU A 113 11.64 10.52 -0.39
N MET A 114 10.33 10.41 -0.20
CA MET A 114 9.59 11.22 0.78
C MET A 114 9.80 10.70 2.21
N HIS A 115 9.71 9.38 2.40
CA HIS A 115 9.93 8.75 3.69
C HIS A 115 10.24 7.24 3.50
N PRO A 116 11.26 6.69 4.19
CA PRO A 116 11.70 5.30 4.00
C PRO A 116 10.63 4.24 4.20
N LYS A 117 9.61 4.53 5.03
CA LYS A 117 8.51 3.62 5.33
C LYS A 117 7.25 3.88 4.49
N LEU A 118 7.20 4.96 3.71
CA LEU A 118 6.03 5.31 2.91
C LEU A 118 5.85 4.35 1.71
N GLY A 119 6.94 3.76 1.23
CA GLY A 119 6.89 2.71 0.22
C GLY A 119 6.07 1.48 0.62
N LEU A 120 5.88 1.24 1.94
CA LEU A 120 5.02 0.18 2.47
C LEU A 120 3.53 0.41 2.16
N ALA A 121 3.13 1.64 1.85
CA ALA A 121 1.77 1.96 1.41
C ALA A 121 1.41 1.32 0.05
N ILE A 122 2.42 0.83 -0.69
CA ILE A 122 2.20 -0.02 -1.86
C ILE A 122 1.97 -1.44 -1.37
N ASP A 123 0.70 -1.77 -1.21
CA ASP A 123 0.31 -3.10 -0.78
C ASP A 123 0.25 -4.06 -1.96
N TYR A 124 1.23 -4.93 -2.05
CA TYR A 124 1.27 -6.03 -3.02
C TYR A 124 0.44 -7.25 -2.55
N GLY A 125 -0.22 -7.13 -1.40
CA GLY A 125 -0.98 -8.21 -0.80
C GLY A 125 -0.11 -9.43 -0.42
N PHE A 126 -0.76 -10.56 -0.25
CA PHE A 126 -0.12 -11.83 0.13
C PHE A 126 0.95 -12.30 -0.88
N LEU A 127 0.78 -11.98 -2.16
CA LEU A 127 1.68 -12.41 -3.25
C LEU A 127 2.87 -11.46 -3.50
N TYR A 128 3.15 -10.55 -2.59
CA TYR A 128 4.25 -9.60 -2.67
C TYR A 128 5.59 -10.26 -3.07
N TRP A 129 5.93 -11.38 -2.46
CA TRP A 129 7.19 -12.09 -2.69
C TRP A 129 7.30 -12.72 -4.11
N ILE A 130 6.17 -12.94 -4.80
CA ILE A 130 6.14 -13.35 -6.22
C ILE A 130 6.08 -12.12 -7.13
N GLY A 131 5.27 -11.14 -6.78
CA GLY A 131 5.06 -9.95 -7.60
C GLY A 131 6.32 -9.11 -7.78
N GLN A 132 7.12 -8.94 -6.74
CA GLN A 132 8.35 -8.15 -6.81
C GLN A 132 9.41 -8.70 -7.79
N PRO A 133 9.77 -10.00 -7.76
CA PRO A 133 10.69 -10.56 -8.73
C PRO A 133 10.21 -10.43 -10.17
N ILE A 134 8.91 -10.66 -10.40
CA ILE A 134 8.31 -10.51 -11.74
C ILE A 134 8.43 -9.07 -12.23
N PHE A 135 8.11 -8.11 -11.37
CA PHE A 135 8.22 -6.69 -11.70
C PHE A 135 9.68 -6.27 -11.95
N TRP A 136 10.62 -6.82 -11.18
CA TRP A 136 12.05 -6.60 -11.38
C TRP A 136 12.52 -7.10 -12.75
N VAL A 137 12.16 -8.35 -13.13
CA VAL A 137 12.47 -8.90 -14.45
C VAL A 137 11.83 -8.08 -15.56
N MET A 138 10.59 -7.64 -15.38
CA MET A 138 9.89 -6.80 -16.34
C MET A 138 10.61 -5.47 -16.57
N ASN A 139 11.07 -4.82 -15.50
CA ASN A 139 11.87 -3.60 -15.59
C ASN A 139 13.21 -3.82 -16.31
N LEU A 140 13.90 -4.93 -16.03
CA LEU A 140 15.14 -5.26 -16.68
C LEU A 140 14.95 -5.41 -18.21
N ILE A 141 13.90 -6.10 -18.64
CA ILE A 141 13.55 -6.26 -20.05
C ILE A 141 13.14 -4.91 -20.67
N ASN A 142 12.38 -4.10 -19.93
CA ASN A 142 11.96 -2.78 -20.41
C ASN A 142 13.14 -1.83 -20.63
N GLN A 143 14.17 -1.89 -19.80
CA GLN A 143 15.41 -1.13 -20.01
C GLN A 143 16.12 -1.50 -21.30
N ALA A 144 16.07 -2.77 -21.72
CA ALA A 144 16.70 -3.25 -22.95
C ALA A 144 15.88 -2.93 -24.21
N ILE A 145 14.55 -3.02 -24.14
CA ILE A 145 13.66 -2.91 -25.31
C ILE A 145 12.96 -1.56 -25.41
N SER A 146 12.91 -0.79 -24.29
CA SER A 146 12.23 0.51 -24.18
C SER A 146 10.75 0.48 -24.56
N SER A 147 10.10 -0.69 -24.42
CA SER A 147 8.69 -0.90 -24.75
C SER A 147 7.99 -1.78 -23.71
N TRP A 148 7.05 -1.20 -22.97
CA TRP A 148 6.28 -1.92 -21.96
C TRP A 148 5.47 -3.09 -22.53
N GLY A 149 4.91 -2.93 -23.73
CA GLY A 149 4.13 -3.99 -24.39
C GLY A 149 4.95 -5.24 -24.64
N TRP A 150 6.11 -5.10 -25.26
CA TRP A 150 7.03 -6.22 -25.52
C TRP A 150 7.59 -6.82 -24.24
N SER A 151 7.85 -6.00 -23.20
CA SER A 151 8.31 -6.48 -21.90
C SER A 151 7.30 -7.41 -21.24
N ILE A 152 6.01 -7.08 -21.30
CA ILE A 152 4.94 -7.93 -20.77
C ILE A 152 4.87 -9.27 -21.51
N VAL A 153 4.95 -9.24 -22.85
CA VAL A 153 4.93 -10.48 -23.68
C VAL A 153 6.11 -11.38 -23.31
N LEU A 154 7.32 -10.83 -23.26
CA LEU A 154 8.53 -11.62 -22.95
C LEU A 154 8.52 -12.19 -21.54
N VAL A 155 8.12 -11.39 -20.52
CA VAL A 155 7.97 -11.89 -19.15
C VAL A 155 6.96 -13.03 -19.10
N THR A 156 5.84 -12.90 -19.81
CA THR A 156 4.82 -13.96 -19.86
C THR A 156 5.37 -15.24 -20.48
N VAL A 157 6.15 -15.14 -21.54
CA VAL A 157 6.82 -16.29 -22.17
C VAL A 157 7.82 -16.93 -21.22
N LEU A 158 8.66 -16.15 -20.56
CA LEU A 158 9.63 -16.63 -19.56
C LEU A 158 8.94 -17.39 -18.42
N ILE A 159 7.87 -16.83 -17.86
CA ILE A 159 7.10 -17.47 -16.79
C ILE A 159 6.50 -18.80 -17.29
N LYS A 160 5.95 -18.83 -18.50
CA LYS A 160 5.41 -20.06 -19.10
C LYS A 160 6.48 -21.13 -19.29
N ILE A 161 7.67 -20.77 -19.76
CA ILE A 161 8.80 -21.69 -19.90
C ILE A 161 9.22 -22.23 -18.52
N PHE A 162 9.33 -21.36 -17.53
CA PHE A 162 9.70 -21.75 -16.16
C PHE A 162 8.66 -22.69 -15.52
N LEU A 163 7.37 -22.47 -15.75
CA LEU A 163 6.28 -23.28 -15.22
C LEU A 163 5.94 -24.51 -16.08
N TRP A 164 6.56 -24.66 -17.26
CA TRP A 164 6.32 -25.78 -18.17
C TRP A 164 6.45 -27.15 -17.51
N PRO A 165 7.55 -27.47 -16.77
CA PRO A 165 7.69 -28.79 -16.15
C PRO A 165 6.58 -29.07 -15.14
N LEU A 166 6.16 -28.08 -14.37
CA LEU A 166 5.07 -28.23 -13.40
C LEU A 166 3.72 -28.48 -14.08
N SER A 167 3.44 -27.72 -15.14
CA SER A 167 2.25 -27.92 -15.97
C SER A 167 2.20 -29.30 -16.61
N TYR A 168 3.34 -29.77 -17.14
CA TYR A 168 3.43 -31.11 -17.73
C TYR A 168 3.09 -32.23 -16.74
N VAL A 169 3.61 -32.15 -15.52
CA VAL A 169 3.30 -33.12 -14.46
C VAL A 169 1.82 -33.08 -14.07
N ALA A 170 1.24 -31.88 -13.95
CA ALA A 170 -0.17 -31.70 -13.64
C ALA A 170 -1.08 -32.33 -14.70
N TYR A 171 -0.82 -32.08 -15.99
CA TYR A 171 -1.58 -32.68 -17.10
C TYR A 171 -1.45 -34.20 -17.15
N LYS A 172 -0.24 -34.72 -16.92
CA LYS A 172 -0.02 -36.19 -16.88
C LYS A 172 -0.81 -36.87 -15.78
N ASN A 173 -0.87 -36.26 -14.59
CA ASN A 173 -1.63 -36.79 -13.46
C ASN A 173 -3.14 -36.69 -13.71
N MET A 174 -3.62 -35.63 -14.32
CA MET A 174 -5.04 -35.47 -14.69
C MET A 174 -5.48 -36.54 -15.73
N GLY A 175 -4.60 -36.86 -16.69
CA GLY A 175 -4.84 -37.95 -17.65
C GLY A 175 -4.99 -39.32 -16.97
N LYS A 176 -4.17 -39.62 -15.95
CA LYS A 176 -4.28 -40.86 -15.18
C LYS A 176 -5.57 -40.92 -14.36
N MET A 177 -6.02 -39.83 -13.75
CA MET A 177 -7.26 -39.77 -13.00
C MET A 177 -8.49 -40.05 -13.88
N ARG A 178 -8.50 -39.57 -15.15
CA ARG A 178 -9.59 -39.87 -16.08
C ARG A 178 -9.71 -41.35 -16.45
N GLN A 179 -8.60 -42.09 -16.46
CA GLN A 179 -8.60 -43.52 -16.73
C GLN A 179 -9.13 -44.36 -15.55
N LEU A 180 -9.12 -43.83 -14.35
CA LEU A 180 -9.57 -44.50 -13.12
C LEU A 180 -11.05 -44.21 -12.79
N GLN A 181 -11.72 -43.33 -13.52
CA GLN A 181 -13.17 -43.08 -13.35
C GLN A 181 -13.92 -44.23 -14.06
N PRO A 182 -14.59 -45.12 -13.30
CA PRO A 182 -15.45 -46.17 -13.87
C PRO A 182 -16.64 -45.46 -14.55
N LYS A 183 -17.05 -46.05 -15.73
CA LYS A 183 -18.26 -45.63 -16.44
C LYS A 183 -19.50 -45.94 -15.60
#